data_f54dbdbb5bec7de5d847c5cef8c0a120
#
_entry.id   f54dbdbb5bec7de5d847c5cef8c0a120
#
_cell.length_a   1.000
_cell.length_b   1.000
_cell.length_c   1.000
_cell.angle_alpha   90.00
_cell.angle_beta   90.00
_cell.angle_gamma   90.00
#
_symmetry.space_group_name_H-M   'P 1'
#
loop_
_entity.id
_entity.type
_entity.pdbx_description
1 polymer ?
#
loop_
_entity_poly.entity_id
_entity_poly.type
_entity_poly.pdbx_seq_one_letter_code
_entity_poly.pdbx_strand_id
1 'polypeptide(L)'
;LAGIESLLSCVVSDGMIGSRHKPNMELVAQGAGNIVSALFGGIPATGAIARTAANVKNGGRTPIAGMVHSVTLLIVLVVLMPYAAWIPMPAIAAILFIVAYNMSGWREMVNLVKYSPKSDTLVLLTTMVLTVVFDLVVAIEVGIVMAALLFLKRMADVTEVRSWKYIGENIDENNDPESINLKKVPDKTLVYEIIGPMFFAAADKFMDIHMESDVKVVIIRMRGVPAMDISALRSLKNIHNVCKKRGITMVLSHVQEQPKSMMEKAGFAAEVGEDNFCANIDAALAYAQEIVG
;
A
#
# COMPACT_ATOMS: atom_id res chain seq x y z
N LEU A 1 16.83 8.55 -7.42
CA LEU A 1 17.72 7.62 -6.73
C LEU A 1 18.25 8.19 -5.42
N ALA A 2 18.97 9.34 -5.43
CA ALA A 2 19.58 9.92 -4.24
C ALA A 2 18.63 10.05 -3.04
N GLY A 3 17.40 10.51 -3.26
CA GLY A 3 16.38 10.60 -2.18
C GLY A 3 15.96 9.25 -1.62
N ILE A 4 15.83 8.23 -2.47
CA ILE A 4 15.47 6.87 -2.04
C ILE A 4 16.58 6.26 -1.20
N GLU A 5 17.83 6.35 -1.67
CA GLU A 5 18.99 5.82 -0.95
C GLU A 5 19.21 6.51 0.40
N SER A 6 19.06 7.84 0.45
CA SER A 6 19.15 8.60 1.70
C SER A 6 18.07 8.16 2.70
N LEU A 7 16.83 8.03 2.28
CA LEU A 7 15.73 7.56 3.14
C LEU A 7 15.95 6.10 3.61
N LEU A 8 16.40 5.21 2.72
CA LEU A 8 16.76 3.84 3.11
C LEU A 8 17.90 3.80 4.13
N SER A 9 18.91 4.64 3.97
CA SER A 9 20.01 4.79 4.92
C SER A 9 19.48 5.23 6.30
N CYS A 10 18.51 6.16 6.34
CA CYS A 10 17.87 6.60 7.56
C CYS A 10 17.05 5.48 8.23
N VAL A 11 16.26 4.73 7.43
CA VAL A 11 15.45 3.60 7.95
C VAL A 11 16.35 2.53 8.58
N VAL A 12 17.45 2.17 7.92
CA VAL A 12 18.42 1.21 8.47
C VAL A 12 19.04 1.73 9.77
N SER A 13 19.43 3.02 9.80
CA SER A 13 19.96 3.66 11.00
C SER A 13 18.95 3.67 12.14
N ASP A 14 17.71 4.01 11.87
CA ASP A 14 16.61 4.01 12.84
C ASP A 14 16.41 2.62 13.46
N GLY A 15 16.41 1.58 12.64
CA GLY A 15 16.32 0.19 13.11
C GLY A 15 17.47 -0.22 14.02
N MET A 16 18.68 0.31 13.78
CA MET A 16 19.86 0.01 14.60
C MET A 16 19.92 0.82 15.89
N ILE A 17 19.35 2.03 15.92
CA ILE A 17 19.45 2.97 17.07
C ILE A 17 18.18 2.91 17.93
N GLY A 18 17.04 2.49 17.36
CA GLY A 18 15.72 2.57 18.00
C GLY A 18 15.16 3.99 17.98
N SER A 19 15.50 4.79 16.96
CA SER A 19 15.01 6.16 16.77
C SER A 19 14.05 6.25 15.58
N ARG A 20 13.55 7.46 15.31
CA ARG A 20 12.73 7.74 14.12
C ARG A 20 13.16 9.05 13.49
N HIS A 21 13.62 8.99 12.25
CA HIS A 21 14.00 10.17 11.49
C HIS A 21 12.77 10.96 10.99
N LYS A 22 13.02 12.17 10.48
CA LYS A 22 12.00 13.01 9.84
C LYS A 22 12.17 12.96 8.31
N PRO A 23 11.40 12.11 7.56
CA PRO A 23 11.66 11.86 6.13
C PRO A 23 11.67 13.12 5.27
N ASN A 24 10.74 14.05 5.52
CA ASN A 24 10.66 15.28 4.74
C ASN A 24 11.89 16.19 4.95
N MET A 25 12.40 16.25 6.18
CA MET A 25 13.61 17.04 6.47
C MET A 25 14.85 16.42 5.87
N GLU A 26 14.93 15.09 5.83
CA GLU A 26 16.01 14.37 5.17
C GLU A 26 16.06 14.69 3.67
N LEU A 27 14.91 14.65 2.99
CA LEU A 27 14.82 15.01 1.57
C LEU A 27 15.20 16.48 1.31
N VAL A 28 14.80 17.40 2.19
CA VAL A 28 15.17 18.81 2.10
C VAL A 28 16.69 18.99 2.29
N ALA A 29 17.26 18.29 3.29
CA ALA A 29 18.71 18.34 3.55
C ALA A 29 19.51 17.76 2.38
N GLN A 30 19.05 16.63 1.83
CA GLN A 30 19.64 15.99 0.65
C GLN A 30 19.60 16.93 -0.57
N GLY A 31 18.48 17.59 -0.81
CA GLY A 31 18.33 18.59 -1.89
C GLY A 31 19.28 19.78 -1.71
N ALA A 32 19.31 20.35 -0.51
CA ALA A 32 20.20 21.47 -0.19
C ALA A 32 21.68 21.10 -0.34
N GLY A 33 22.07 19.92 0.15
CA GLY A 33 23.44 19.40 0.00
C GLY A 33 23.85 19.27 -1.46
N ASN A 34 22.96 18.75 -2.31
CA ASN A 34 23.23 18.60 -3.75
C ASN A 34 23.30 19.95 -4.50
N ILE A 35 22.50 20.95 -4.12
CA ILE A 35 22.61 22.31 -4.66
C ILE A 35 23.97 22.90 -4.32
N VAL A 36 24.40 22.79 -3.06
CA VAL A 36 25.72 23.29 -2.64
C VAL A 36 26.84 22.52 -3.36
N SER A 37 26.76 21.20 -3.47
CA SER A 37 27.71 20.39 -4.22
C SER A 37 27.87 20.90 -5.65
N ALA A 38 26.77 21.15 -6.36
CA ALA A 38 26.80 21.65 -7.73
C ALA A 38 27.46 23.05 -7.84
N LEU A 39 27.24 23.93 -6.88
CA LEU A 39 27.86 25.27 -6.83
C LEU A 39 29.39 25.20 -6.72
N PHE A 40 29.94 24.16 -6.09
CA PHE A 40 31.36 23.90 -5.97
C PHE A 40 31.89 22.96 -7.05
N GLY A 41 31.14 22.68 -8.12
CA GLY A 41 31.55 21.79 -9.21
C GLY A 41 31.54 20.31 -8.85
N GLY A 42 30.88 19.93 -7.76
CA GLY A 42 30.71 18.54 -7.34
C GLY A 42 29.57 17.82 -8.08
N ILE A 43 29.61 16.49 -8.04
CA ILE A 43 28.55 15.63 -8.56
C ILE A 43 27.46 15.42 -7.54
N PRO A 44 26.23 15.03 -7.94
CA PRO A 44 25.18 14.66 -7.01
C PRO A 44 25.63 13.54 -6.06
N ALA A 45 25.33 13.70 -4.77
CA ALA A 45 25.70 12.77 -3.72
C ALA A 45 24.46 12.29 -2.94
N THR A 46 24.57 11.15 -2.27
CA THR A 46 23.52 10.57 -1.45
C THR A 46 24.08 9.93 -0.19
N GLY A 47 23.22 9.58 0.76
CA GLY A 47 23.57 8.79 1.93
C GLY A 47 23.95 7.35 1.56
N ALA A 48 25.07 6.87 2.08
CA ALA A 48 25.53 5.51 1.82
C ALA A 48 25.13 4.58 2.97
N ILE A 49 24.25 3.62 2.72
CA ILE A 49 23.70 2.68 3.73
C ILE A 49 24.81 1.99 4.53
N ALA A 50 25.81 1.41 3.84
CA ALA A 50 26.89 0.69 4.49
C ALA A 50 27.77 1.59 5.38
N ARG A 51 28.08 2.80 4.93
CA ARG A 51 28.87 3.78 5.69
C ARG A 51 28.10 4.27 6.90
N THR A 52 26.80 4.52 6.75
CA THR A 52 25.90 4.90 7.85
C THR A 52 25.82 3.78 8.88
N ALA A 53 25.60 2.54 8.45
CA ALA A 53 25.57 1.38 9.34
C ALA A 53 26.91 1.18 10.06
N ALA A 54 28.05 1.32 9.36
CA ALA A 54 29.37 1.26 9.97
C ALA A 54 29.58 2.37 11.02
N ASN A 55 29.19 3.60 10.72
CA ASN A 55 29.25 4.73 11.64
C ASN A 55 28.43 4.47 12.91
N VAL A 56 27.19 3.98 12.77
CA VAL A 56 26.29 3.64 13.89
C VAL A 56 26.86 2.51 14.74
N LYS A 57 27.42 1.45 14.12
CA LYS A 57 28.07 0.33 14.83
C LYS A 57 29.27 0.79 15.65
N ASN A 58 30.01 1.80 15.18
CA ASN A 58 31.14 2.38 15.87
C ASN A 58 30.78 3.54 16.83
N GLY A 59 29.49 3.70 17.14
CA GLY A 59 29.03 4.65 18.15
C GLY A 59 28.67 6.04 17.65
N GLY A 60 28.71 6.29 16.33
CA GLY A 60 28.25 7.55 15.74
C GLY A 60 26.75 7.76 15.94
N ARG A 61 26.36 8.89 16.54
CA ARG A 61 24.96 9.21 16.88
C ARG A 61 24.54 10.61 16.44
N THR A 62 25.46 11.40 15.93
CA THR A 62 25.23 12.81 15.61
C THR A 62 25.75 13.16 14.23
N PRO A 63 25.24 14.25 13.59
CA PRO A 63 25.74 14.75 12.31
C PRO A 63 27.22 15.14 12.36
N ILE A 64 27.79 15.38 13.54
CA ILE A 64 29.21 15.72 13.71
C ILE A 64 30.12 14.63 13.15
N ALA A 65 29.74 13.34 13.29
CA ALA A 65 30.50 12.24 12.71
C ALA A 65 30.64 12.37 11.17
N GLY A 66 29.55 12.76 10.48
CA GLY A 66 29.59 13.05 9.04
C GLY A 66 30.45 14.26 8.67
N MET A 67 30.40 15.32 9.49
CA MET A 67 31.26 16.51 9.28
C MET A 67 32.73 16.16 9.45
N VAL A 68 33.10 15.42 10.50
CA VAL A 68 34.47 14.94 10.72
C VAL A 68 34.93 14.06 9.56
N HIS A 69 34.06 13.17 9.07
CA HIS A 69 34.35 12.35 7.89
C HIS A 69 34.68 13.21 6.67
N SER A 70 33.89 14.24 6.40
CA SER A 70 34.08 15.14 5.25
C SER A 70 35.38 15.92 5.38
N VAL A 71 35.70 16.44 6.56
CA VAL A 71 36.97 17.13 6.82
C VAL A 71 38.17 16.18 6.68
N THR A 72 38.06 14.95 7.19
CA THR A 72 39.11 13.94 7.04
C THR A 72 39.39 13.62 5.56
N LEU A 73 38.32 13.45 4.75
CA LEU A 73 38.46 13.23 3.31
C LEU A 73 39.13 14.41 2.60
N LEU A 74 38.79 15.64 3.01
CA LEU A 74 39.46 16.84 2.47
C LEU A 74 40.95 16.85 2.79
N ILE A 75 41.35 16.52 4.01
CA ILE A 75 42.75 16.41 4.44
C ILE A 75 43.43 15.31 3.62
N VAL A 76 42.82 14.15 3.47
CA VAL A 76 43.37 13.06 2.63
C VAL A 76 43.59 13.52 1.20
N LEU A 77 42.64 14.22 0.60
CA LEU A 77 42.70 14.70 -0.76
C LEU A 77 43.86 15.72 -0.95
N VAL A 78 43.98 16.68 -0.03
CA VAL A 78 44.93 17.79 -0.18
C VAL A 78 46.33 17.39 0.25
N VAL A 79 46.50 16.60 1.31
CA VAL A 79 47.81 16.32 1.93
C VAL A 79 48.27 14.89 1.69
N LEU A 80 47.41 13.90 1.77
CA LEU A 80 47.75 12.48 1.77
C LEU A 80 47.62 11.81 0.39
N MET A 81 47.11 12.51 -0.63
CA MET A 81 46.91 11.94 -1.98
C MET A 81 48.20 11.31 -2.57
N PRO A 82 49.40 11.89 -2.44
CA PRO A 82 50.63 11.26 -2.94
C PRO A 82 50.90 9.90 -2.27
N TYR A 83 50.55 9.73 -1.02
CA TYR A 83 50.74 8.47 -0.27
C TYR A 83 49.70 7.42 -0.60
N ALA A 84 48.50 7.85 -1.05
CA ALA A 84 47.44 6.95 -1.48
C ALA A 84 47.86 6.09 -2.71
N ALA A 85 48.77 6.57 -3.53
CA ALA A 85 49.34 5.83 -4.65
C ALA A 85 50.15 4.58 -4.23
N TRP A 86 50.59 4.51 -2.98
CA TRP A 86 51.32 3.36 -2.44
C TRP A 86 50.42 2.21 -1.98
N ILE A 87 49.10 2.42 -1.93
CA ILE A 87 48.18 1.37 -1.56
C ILE A 87 48.05 0.37 -2.72
N PRO A 88 48.45 -0.90 -2.51
CA PRO A 88 48.41 -1.89 -3.59
C PRO A 88 46.96 -2.24 -3.93
N MET A 89 46.63 -2.29 -5.23
CA MET A 89 45.25 -2.61 -5.73
C MET A 89 44.71 -3.91 -5.18
N PRO A 90 45.49 -5.00 -4.96
CA PRO A 90 44.96 -6.22 -4.34
C PRO A 90 44.41 -6.01 -2.91
N ALA A 91 44.98 -5.09 -2.13
CA ALA A 91 44.49 -4.79 -0.79
C ALA A 91 43.12 -4.10 -0.85
N ILE A 92 42.94 -3.17 -1.79
CA ILE A 92 41.64 -2.51 -2.04
C ILE A 92 40.63 -3.53 -2.50
N ALA A 93 40.99 -4.43 -3.43
CA ALA A 93 40.10 -5.49 -3.90
C ALA A 93 39.65 -6.43 -2.76
N ALA A 94 40.57 -6.85 -1.88
CA ALA A 94 40.25 -7.69 -0.74
C ALA A 94 39.25 -7.01 0.22
N ILE A 95 39.42 -5.73 0.50
CA ILE A 95 38.50 -4.95 1.32
C ILE A 95 37.10 -4.88 0.64
N LEU A 96 37.08 -4.61 -0.67
CA LEU A 96 35.83 -4.53 -1.43
C LEU A 96 35.05 -5.87 -1.42
N PHE A 97 35.75 -7.02 -1.53
CA PHE A 97 35.12 -8.33 -1.42
C PHE A 97 34.44 -8.55 -0.03
N ILE A 98 35.15 -8.19 1.04
CA ILE A 98 34.59 -8.29 2.41
C ILE A 98 33.38 -7.36 2.57
N VAL A 99 33.47 -6.14 2.06
CA VAL A 99 32.37 -5.16 2.09
C VAL A 99 31.17 -5.69 1.29
N ALA A 100 31.38 -6.19 0.09
CA ALA A 100 30.33 -6.77 -0.74
C ALA A 100 29.63 -7.95 -0.05
N TYR A 101 30.40 -8.85 0.56
CA TYR A 101 29.85 -9.97 1.33
C TYR A 101 28.99 -9.49 2.51
N ASN A 102 29.49 -8.51 3.29
CA ASN A 102 28.75 -7.97 4.45
C ASN A 102 27.50 -7.16 4.04
N MET A 103 27.52 -6.55 2.85
CA MET A 103 26.40 -5.77 2.31
C MET A 103 25.36 -6.61 1.58
N SER A 104 25.72 -7.80 1.12
CA SER A 104 24.83 -8.62 0.28
C SER A 104 23.51 -8.98 0.95
N GLY A 105 23.45 -9.01 2.31
CA GLY A 105 22.25 -9.39 3.04
C GLY A 105 21.72 -10.78 2.67
N TRP A 106 22.58 -11.67 2.13
CA TRP A 106 22.15 -12.94 1.55
C TRP A 106 21.29 -13.81 2.47
N ARG A 107 21.53 -13.72 3.80
CA ARG A 107 20.72 -14.46 4.80
C ARG A 107 19.29 -13.94 4.86
N GLU A 108 19.12 -12.62 4.81
CA GLU A 108 17.80 -11.98 4.78
C GLU A 108 17.09 -12.28 3.46
N MET A 109 17.81 -12.24 2.35
CA MET A 109 17.28 -12.61 1.04
C MET A 109 16.75 -14.05 1.03
N VAL A 110 17.51 -15.02 1.57
CA VAL A 110 17.07 -16.42 1.68
C VAL A 110 15.82 -16.54 2.57
N ASN A 111 15.77 -15.81 3.69
CA ASN A 111 14.61 -15.80 4.56
C ASN A 111 13.38 -15.19 3.86
N LEU A 112 13.54 -14.09 3.13
CA LEU A 112 12.47 -13.48 2.35
C LEU A 112 11.92 -14.47 1.31
N VAL A 113 12.79 -15.10 0.54
CA VAL A 113 12.37 -16.12 -0.46
C VAL A 113 11.62 -17.29 0.18
N LYS A 114 11.99 -17.67 1.41
CA LYS A 114 11.38 -18.80 2.12
C LYS A 114 10.01 -18.47 2.74
N TYR A 115 9.84 -17.27 3.25
CA TYR A 115 8.66 -16.89 4.05
C TYR A 115 7.72 -15.90 3.38
N SER A 116 8.17 -15.20 2.33
CA SER A 116 7.35 -14.23 1.61
C SER A 116 6.36 -14.88 0.64
N PRO A 117 5.24 -14.22 0.35
CA PRO A 117 4.34 -14.62 -0.73
C PRO A 117 5.09 -14.74 -2.06
N LYS A 118 4.62 -15.66 -2.92
CA LYS A 118 5.24 -15.88 -4.25
C LYS A 118 5.34 -14.61 -5.10
N SER A 119 4.38 -13.70 -4.96
CA SER A 119 4.39 -12.39 -5.63
C SER A 119 5.60 -11.54 -5.23
N ASP A 120 5.89 -11.46 -3.93
CA ASP A 120 6.98 -10.64 -3.41
C ASP A 120 8.35 -11.26 -3.74
N THR A 121 8.43 -12.59 -3.71
CA THR A 121 9.59 -13.34 -4.19
C THR A 121 9.86 -13.08 -5.68
N LEU A 122 8.81 -13.02 -6.51
CA LEU A 122 8.94 -12.70 -7.94
C LEU A 122 9.51 -11.29 -8.14
N VAL A 123 9.01 -10.29 -7.41
CA VAL A 123 9.55 -8.91 -7.46
C VAL A 123 11.01 -8.91 -7.06
N LEU A 124 11.35 -9.55 -5.93
CA LEU A 124 12.72 -9.62 -5.43
C LEU A 124 13.69 -10.20 -6.46
N LEU A 125 13.36 -11.37 -7.03
CA LEU A 125 14.22 -12.03 -8.01
C LEU A 125 14.34 -11.22 -9.31
N THR A 126 13.23 -10.66 -9.80
CA THR A 126 13.23 -9.84 -11.02
C THR A 126 14.10 -8.59 -10.83
N THR A 127 13.91 -7.85 -9.72
CA THR A 127 14.73 -6.66 -9.45
C THR A 127 16.20 -7.01 -9.27
N MET A 128 16.53 -8.11 -8.61
CA MET A 128 17.91 -8.57 -8.47
C MET A 128 18.54 -8.89 -9.83
N VAL A 129 17.86 -9.61 -10.70
CA VAL A 129 18.36 -9.94 -12.04
C VAL A 129 18.54 -8.67 -12.87
N LEU A 130 17.56 -7.76 -12.86
CA LEU A 130 17.64 -6.50 -13.60
C LEU A 130 18.79 -5.61 -13.10
N THR A 131 19.04 -5.58 -11.78
CA THR A 131 20.17 -4.83 -11.22
C THR A 131 21.53 -5.35 -11.71
N VAL A 132 21.66 -6.67 -11.90
CA VAL A 132 22.90 -7.30 -12.35
C VAL A 132 23.09 -7.17 -13.86
N VAL A 133 22.01 -7.32 -14.64
CA VAL A 133 22.06 -7.37 -16.12
C VAL A 133 22.06 -5.98 -16.74
N PHE A 134 21.29 -5.05 -16.18
CA PHE A 134 21.15 -3.68 -16.68
C PHE A 134 21.80 -2.71 -15.69
N ASP A 135 21.00 -2.08 -14.84
CA ASP A 135 21.44 -1.18 -13.79
C ASP A 135 20.38 -1.06 -12.67
N LEU A 136 20.76 -0.35 -11.60
CA LEU A 136 19.89 -0.13 -10.45
C LEU A 136 18.67 0.71 -10.80
N VAL A 137 18.75 1.64 -11.76
CA VAL A 137 17.62 2.55 -12.13
C VAL A 137 16.51 1.75 -12.75
N VAL A 138 16.84 0.98 -13.79
CA VAL A 138 15.88 0.09 -14.49
C VAL A 138 15.27 -0.91 -13.52
N ALA A 139 16.07 -1.49 -12.63
CA ALA A 139 15.57 -2.44 -11.64
C ALA A 139 14.56 -1.82 -10.69
N ILE A 140 14.79 -0.60 -10.21
CA ILE A 140 13.87 0.12 -9.32
C ILE A 140 12.59 0.49 -10.07
N GLU A 141 12.67 1.02 -11.27
CA GLU A 141 11.50 1.41 -12.07
C GLU A 141 10.58 0.22 -12.32
N VAL A 142 11.12 -0.86 -12.86
CA VAL A 142 10.37 -2.09 -13.13
C VAL A 142 9.85 -2.71 -11.82
N GLY A 143 10.68 -2.74 -10.78
CA GLY A 143 10.31 -3.29 -9.46
C GLY A 143 9.15 -2.55 -8.82
N ILE A 144 9.14 -1.22 -8.85
CA ILE A 144 8.03 -0.41 -8.30
C ILE A 144 6.75 -0.66 -9.08
N VAL A 145 6.81 -0.65 -10.42
CA VAL A 145 5.61 -0.89 -11.26
C VAL A 145 5.07 -2.29 -10.98
N MET A 146 5.93 -3.31 -10.96
CA MET A 146 5.51 -4.68 -10.70
C MET A 146 4.93 -4.86 -9.28
N ALA A 147 5.56 -4.28 -8.27
CA ALA A 147 5.06 -4.30 -6.89
C ALA A 147 3.70 -3.61 -6.78
N ALA A 148 3.51 -2.46 -7.44
CA ALA A 148 2.24 -1.74 -7.48
C ALA A 148 1.13 -2.57 -8.13
N LEU A 149 1.39 -3.20 -9.27
CA LEU A 149 0.42 -4.07 -9.96
C LEU A 149 0.03 -5.28 -9.11
N LEU A 150 1.00 -5.93 -8.47
CA LEU A 150 0.75 -7.07 -7.58
C LEU A 150 0.00 -6.65 -6.31
N PHE A 151 0.28 -5.47 -5.78
CA PHE A 151 -0.48 -4.89 -4.67
C PHE A 151 -1.95 -4.64 -5.05
N LEU A 152 -2.19 -4.04 -6.22
CA LEU A 152 -3.55 -3.81 -6.74
C LEU A 152 -4.31 -5.13 -6.91
N LYS A 153 -3.66 -6.16 -7.47
CA LYS A 153 -4.24 -7.50 -7.58
C LYS A 153 -4.61 -8.06 -6.20
N ARG A 154 -3.70 -7.97 -5.23
CA ARG A 154 -3.94 -8.45 -3.85
C ARG A 154 -5.12 -7.70 -3.20
N MET A 155 -5.25 -6.40 -3.42
CA MET A 155 -6.39 -5.61 -2.93
C MET A 155 -7.70 -6.07 -3.57
N ALA A 156 -7.70 -6.39 -4.87
CA ALA A 156 -8.87 -6.94 -5.54
C ALA A 156 -9.24 -8.34 -5.02
N ASP A 157 -8.25 -9.18 -4.73
CA ASP A 157 -8.48 -10.54 -4.23
C ASP A 157 -9.09 -10.56 -2.82
N VAL A 158 -8.73 -9.58 -1.97
CA VAL A 158 -9.26 -9.41 -0.60
C VAL A 158 -10.71 -8.90 -0.60
N THR A 159 -11.15 -8.23 -1.67
CA THR A 159 -12.53 -7.73 -1.76
C THR A 159 -13.48 -8.87 -2.05
N GLU A 160 -14.44 -9.09 -1.18
CA GLU A 160 -15.48 -10.11 -1.30
C GLU A 160 -16.86 -9.47 -1.38
N VAL A 161 -17.75 -10.11 -2.16
CA VAL A 161 -19.18 -9.79 -2.21
C VAL A 161 -19.92 -11.05 -1.79
N ARG A 162 -20.65 -10.97 -0.68
CA ARG A 162 -21.47 -12.06 -0.16
C ARG A 162 -22.93 -11.72 -0.33
N SER A 163 -23.75 -12.70 -0.72
CA SER A 163 -25.18 -12.54 -0.89
C SER A 163 -25.97 -13.39 0.11
N TRP A 164 -27.04 -12.86 0.68
CA TRP A 164 -27.96 -13.57 1.55
C TRP A 164 -29.39 -13.42 1.04
N LYS A 165 -29.99 -14.52 0.67
CA LYS A 165 -31.39 -14.59 0.23
C LYS A 165 -32.30 -15.21 1.30
N TYR A 166 -31.80 -16.21 2.03
CA TYR A 166 -32.49 -16.88 3.14
C TYR A 166 -31.46 -17.20 4.22
N ILE A 167 -31.80 -16.95 5.46
CA ILE A 167 -30.99 -17.37 6.60
C ILE A 167 -31.34 -18.83 6.89
N GLY A 168 -30.55 -19.76 6.35
CA GLY A 168 -30.50 -21.13 6.85
C GLY A 168 -29.34 -21.26 7.82
N GLU A 169 -29.61 -21.73 8.97
CA GLU A 169 -28.84 -22.37 10.06
C GLU A 169 -27.28 -22.34 10.08
N ASN A 170 -26.60 -21.44 9.42
CA ASN A 170 -25.16 -21.28 9.61
C ASN A 170 -24.91 -20.24 10.70
N ILE A 171 -24.67 -20.74 11.90
CA ILE A 171 -24.24 -19.96 13.06
C ILE A 171 -22.84 -19.43 12.71
N ASP A 172 -22.69 -18.10 12.72
CA ASP A 172 -21.40 -17.44 12.52
C ASP A 172 -20.53 -17.69 13.76
N GLU A 173 -19.43 -18.40 13.59
CA GLU A 173 -18.51 -18.77 14.68
C GLU A 173 -17.84 -17.55 15.35
N ASN A 174 -17.95 -16.36 14.74
CA ASN A 174 -17.25 -15.14 15.17
C ASN A 174 -18.00 -14.26 16.18
N ASN A 175 -19.15 -14.67 16.69
CA ASN A 175 -19.91 -13.94 17.73
C ASN A 175 -20.11 -12.42 17.47
N ASP A 176 -20.24 -12.00 16.18
CA ASP A 176 -20.54 -10.62 15.82
C ASP A 176 -22.06 -10.35 15.94
N PRO A 177 -22.51 -9.54 16.91
CA PRO A 177 -23.94 -9.24 17.12
C PRO A 177 -24.61 -8.55 15.92
N GLU A 178 -23.82 -7.91 15.05
CA GLU A 178 -24.29 -7.30 13.83
C GLU A 178 -24.19 -8.23 12.61
N SER A 179 -23.83 -9.51 12.82
CA SER A 179 -23.80 -10.48 11.72
C SER A 179 -25.17 -10.63 11.10
N ILE A 180 -25.19 -10.59 9.75
CA ILE A 180 -26.43 -10.74 9.00
C ILE A 180 -27.01 -12.16 9.13
N ASN A 181 -26.16 -13.15 9.43
CA ASN A 181 -26.59 -14.53 9.67
C ASN A 181 -27.52 -14.67 10.88
N LEU A 182 -27.51 -13.69 11.79
CA LEU A 182 -28.38 -13.64 12.97
C LEU A 182 -29.68 -12.86 12.72
N LYS A 183 -29.90 -12.31 11.51
CA LYS A 183 -31.02 -11.44 11.18
C LYS A 183 -32.00 -12.14 10.23
N LYS A 184 -33.27 -11.92 10.44
CA LYS A 184 -34.30 -12.40 9.52
C LYS A 184 -34.44 -11.42 8.35
N VAL A 185 -34.14 -11.87 7.13
CA VAL A 185 -34.33 -11.07 5.92
C VAL A 185 -35.79 -11.15 5.48
N PRO A 186 -36.49 -10.01 5.24
CA PRO A 186 -37.88 -10.00 4.74
C PRO A 186 -37.97 -10.69 3.38
N ASP A 187 -39.16 -11.25 3.08
CA ASP A 187 -39.45 -11.85 1.78
C ASP A 187 -39.21 -10.82 0.65
N LYS A 188 -38.83 -11.29 -0.53
CA LYS A 188 -38.55 -10.43 -1.72
C LYS A 188 -37.45 -9.39 -1.49
N THR A 189 -36.63 -9.57 -0.44
CA THR A 189 -35.48 -8.73 -0.14
C THR A 189 -34.19 -9.52 -0.35
N LEU A 190 -33.24 -8.90 -1.02
CA LEU A 190 -31.92 -9.48 -1.25
C LEU A 190 -30.86 -8.60 -0.59
N VAL A 191 -29.98 -9.20 0.20
CA VAL A 191 -28.91 -8.48 0.89
C VAL A 191 -27.58 -8.88 0.33
N TYR A 192 -26.80 -7.88 -0.06
CA TYR A 192 -25.38 -8.03 -0.45
C TYR A 192 -24.50 -7.33 0.58
N GLU A 193 -23.50 -8.02 1.09
CA GLU A 193 -22.47 -7.42 1.90
C GLU A 193 -21.18 -7.34 1.11
N ILE A 194 -20.58 -6.16 1.11
CA ILE A 194 -19.30 -5.89 0.48
C ILE A 194 -18.26 -5.76 1.59
N ILE A 195 -17.19 -6.56 1.49
CA ILE A 195 -16.10 -6.59 2.45
C ILE A 195 -14.80 -6.27 1.71
N GLY A 196 -14.09 -5.25 2.18
CA GLY A 196 -12.83 -4.80 1.58
C GLY A 196 -12.96 -3.52 0.76
N PRO A 197 -11.83 -2.96 0.31
CA PRO A 197 -11.82 -1.70 -0.43
C PRO A 197 -12.38 -1.89 -1.85
N MET A 198 -13.28 -1.00 -2.26
CA MET A 198 -13.90 -1.02 -3.57
C MET A 198 -13.09 -0.20 -4.58
N PHE A 199 -12.16 -0.84 -5.27
CA PHE A 199 -11.35 -0.24 -6.34
C PHE A 199 -11.63 -0.87 -7.70
N PHE A 200 -11.15 -0.23 -8.79
CA PHE A 200 -11.38 -0.66 -10.17
C PHE A 200 -11.08 -2.14 -10.42
N ALA A 201 -10.06 -2.71 -9.77
CA ALA A 201 -9.67 -4.11 -9.94
C ALA A 201 -10.67 -5.12 -9.33
N ALA A 202 -11.59 -4.66 -8.47
CA ALA A 202 -12.67 -5.45 -7.89
C ALA A 202 -14.05 -5.16 -8.52
N ALA A 203 -14.12 -4.22 -9.49
CA ALA A 203 -15.38 -3.75 -10.05
C ALA A 203 -16.22 -4.87 -10.71
N ASP A 204 -15.57 -5.85 -11.31
CA ASP A 204 -16.24 -6.98 -11.98
C ASP A 204 -16.99 -7.87 -10.98
N LYS A 205 -16.51 -8.00 -9.73
CA LYS A 205 -17.17 -8.76 -8.67
C LYS A 205 -18.54 -8.19 -8.28
N PHE A 206 -18.77 -6.90 -8.53
CA PHE A 206 -20.04 -6.22 -8.24
C PHE A 206 -21.03 -6.33 -9.40
N MET A 207 -20.60 -6.72 -10.58
CA MET A 207 -21.47 -6.86 -11.75
C MET A 207 -22.24 -8.19 -11.76
N ASP A 208 -21.81 -9.19 -11.00
CA ASP A 208 -22.46 -10.51 -10.89
C ASP A 208 -23.64 -10.53 -9.90
N ILE A 209 -24.20 -9.37 -9.58
CA ILE A 209 -25.39 -9.30 -8.73
C ILE A 209 -26.60 -9.86 -9.50
N HIS A 210 -26.91 -11.14 -9.26
CA HIS A 210 -28.07 -11.80 -9.85
C HIS A 210 -29.35 -11.37 -9.10
N MET A 211 -30.17 -10.58 -9.78
CA MET A 211 -31.49 -10.18 -9.28
C MET A 211 -32.55 -11.08 -9.88
N GLU A 212 -33.18 -11.89 -9.05
CA GLU A 212 -34.33 -12.71 -9.45
C GLU A 212 -35.56 -11.85 -9.76
N SER A 213 -36.55 -12.41 -10.42
CA SER A 213 -37.72 -11.66 -10.94
C SER A 213 -38.69 -11.18 -9.90
N ASP A 214 -38.66 -11.73 -8.65
CA ASP A 214 -39.58 -11.43 -7.57
C ASP A 214 -39.03 -10.49 -6.49
N VAL A 215 -37.76 -10.04 -6.62
CA VAL A 215 -37.09 -9.13 -5.68
C VAL A 215 -37.69 -7.72 -5.80
N LYS A 216 -38.09 -7.13 -4.66
CA LYS A 216 -38.54 -5.74 -4.56
C LYS A 216 -37.51 -4.80 -3.93
N VAL A 217 -36.67 -5.31 -3.04
CA VAL A 217 -35.66 -4.52 -2.33
C VAL A 217 -34.30 -5.19 -2.42
N VAL A 218 -33.28 -4.40 -2.72
CA VAL A 218 -31.87 -4.81 -2.68
C VAL A 218 -31.15 -3.96 -1.65
N ILE A 219 -30.64 -4.57 -0.59
CA ILE A 219 -29.83 -3.91 0.43
C ILE A 219 -28.36 -4.18 0.13
N ILE A 220 -27.56 -3.12 -0.01
CA ILE A 220 -26.11 -3.22 -0.13
C ILE A 220 -25.47 -2.75 1.17
N ARG A 221 -24.93 -3.68 1.94
CA ARG A 221 -24.26 -3.43 3.21
C ARG A 221 -22.80 -3.08 2.94
N MET A 222 -22.38 -1.88 3.37
CA MET A 222 -21.06 -1.32 3.11
C MET A 222 -20.21 -1.11 4.38
N ARG A 223 -20.55 -1.77 5.49
CA ARG A 223 -19.80 -1.71 6.75
C ARG A 223 -18.34 -2.08 6.58
N GLY A 224 -18.05 -3.08 5.74
CA GLY A 224 -16.73 -3.57 5.44
C GLY A 224 -15.96 -2.78 4.38
N VAL A 225 -16.50 -1.64 3.87
CA VAL A 225 -15.91 -0.86 2.78
C VAL A 225 -15.22 0.40 3.33
N PRO A 226 -13.90 0.37 3.59
CA PRO A 226 -13.19 1.53 4.15
C PRO A 226 -12.93 2.63 3.11
N ALA A 227 -12.86 2.27 1.84
CA ALA A 227 -12.57 3.19 0.74
C ALA A 227 -13.15 2.71 -0.58
N MET A 228 -13.53 3.66 -1.44
CA MET A 228 -13.95 3.38 -2.82
C MET A 228 -13.36 4.39 -3.79
N ASP A 229 -13.22 3.99 -5.06
CA ASP A 229 -12.82 4.87 -6.15
C ASP A 229 -13.98 5.19 -7.11
N ILE A 230 -13.71 6.00 -8.12
CA ILE A 230 -14.72 6.42 -9.11
C ILE A 230 -15.25 5.24 -9.94
N SER A 231 -14.44 4.19 -10.15
CA SER A 231 -14.84 3.00 -10.90
C SER A 231 -15.86 2.18 -10.11
N ALA A 232 -15.63 2.01 -8.81
CA ALA A 232 -16.57 1.37 -7.90
C ALA A 232 -17.89 2.15 -7.79
N LEU A 233 -17.83 3.47 -7.72
CA LEU A 233 -19.03 4.32 -7.74
C LEU A 233 -19.81 4.13 -9.04
N ARG A 234 -19.13 4.03 -10.18
CA ARG A 234 -19.76 3.76 -11.47
C ARG A 234 -20.48 2.40 -11.49
N SER A 235 -19.87 1.37 -10.88
CA SER A 235 -20.52 0.06 -10.74
C SER A 235 -21.76 0.14 -9.88
N LEU A 236 -21.74 0.86 -8.75
CA LEU A 236 -22.95 1.09 -7.92
C LEU A 236 -24.03 1.87 -8.68
N LYS A 237 -23.66 2.89 -9.47
CA LYS A 237 -24.62 3.60 -10.34
C LYS A 237 -25.27 2.66 -11.36
N ASN A 238 -24.49 1.76 -11.95
CA ASN A 238 -25.01 0.77 -12.88
C ASN A 238 -26.02 -0.18 -12.20
N ILE A 239 -25.71 -0.67 -11.00
CA ILE A 239 -26.62 -1.50 -10.21
C ILE A 239 -27.90 -0.72 -9.89
N HIS A 240 -27.78 0.52 -9.43
CA HIS A 240 -28.94 1.38 -9.14
C HIS A 240 -29.82 1.57 -10.38
N ASN A 241 -29.22 1.81 -11.55
CA ASN A 241 -29.96 1.94 -12.81
C ASN A 241 -30.71 0.66 -13.20
N VAL A 242 -30.10 -0.52 -12.96
CA VAL A 242 -30.75 -1.81 -13.18
C VAL A 242 -31.91 -1.98 -12.21
N CYS A 243 -31.72 -1.68 -10.92
CA CYS A 243 -32.77 -1.71 -9.90
C CYS A 243 -33.94 -0.80 -10.33
N LYS A 244 -33.67 0.44 -10.68
CA LYS A 244 -34.67 1.42 -11.10
C LYS A 244 -35.49 0.95 -12.32
N LYS A 245 -34.85 0.36 -13.32
CA LYS A 245 -35.54 -0.20 -14.51
C LYS A 245 -36.44 -1.38 -14.17
N ARG A 246 -36.15 -2.14 -13.12
CA ARG A 246 -36.91 -3.30 -12.66
C ARG A 246 -37.94 -2.96 -11.57
N GLY A 247 -38.01 -1.70 -11.15
CA GLY A 247 -38.89 -1.30 -10.03
C GLY A 247 -38.40 -1.81 -8.66
N ILE A 248 -37.10 -2.08 -8.50
CA ILE A 248 -36.48 -2.55 -7.27
C ILE A 248 -35.92 -1.34 -6.52
N THR A 249 -36.22 -1.24 -5.23
CA THR A 249 -35.64 -0.21 -4.35
C THR A 249 -34.24 -0.65 -3.91
N MET A 250 -33.22 0.20 -4.15
CA MET A 250 -31.87 -0.02 -3.67
C MET A 250 -31.65 0.74 -2.36
N VAL A 251 -31.26 0.03 -1.31
CA VAL A 251 -30.98 0.58 0.02
C VAL A 251 -29.49 0.37 0.34
N LEU A 252 -28.84 1.42 0.82
CA LEU A 252 -27.43 1.40 1.25
C LEU A 252 -27.36 1.40 2.77
N SER A 253 -26.69 0.41 3.35
CA SER A 253 -26.59 0.25 4.80
C SER A 253 -25.16 0.42 5.29
N HIS A 254 -25.00 1.18 6.38
CA HIS A 254 -23.73 1.37 7.08
C HIS A 254 -22.61 1.85 6.15
N VAL A 255 -22.87 2.90 5.36
CA VAL A 255 -21.87 3.50 4.46
C VAL A 255 -20.85 4.28 5.29
N GLN A 256 -19.56 3.96 5.16
CA GLN A 256 -18.49 4.64 5.86
C GLN A 256 -18.24 6.05 5.30
N GLU A 257 -17.48 6.87 6.04
CA GLU A 257 -17.30 8.30 5.77
C GLU A 257 -16.72 8.60 4.38
N GLN A 258 -15.65 7.89 3.98
CA GLN A 258 -15.01 8.14 2.68
C GLN A 258 -15.90 7.74 1.50
N PRO A 259 -16.53 6.54 1.44
CA PRO A 259 -17.51 6.20 0.42
C PRO A 259 -18.70 7.17 0.38
N LYS A 260 -19.24 7.58 1.54
CA LYS A 260 -20.36 8.51 1.63
C LYS A 260 -20.00 9.87 1.04
N SER A 261 -18.86 10.44 1.43
CA SER A 261 -18.36 11.71 0.88
C SER A 261 -18.17 11.66 -0.64
N MET A 262 -17.71 10.53 -1.18
CA MET A 262 -17.56 10.37 -2.62
C MET A 262 -18.91 10.29 -3.34
N MET A 263 -19.90 9.56 -2.79
CA MET A 263 -21.26 9.47 -3.31
C MET A 263 -21.95 10.83 -3.33
N GLU A 264 -21.81 11.61 -2.25
CA GLU A 264 -22.36 12.97 -2.13
C GLU A 264 -21.74 13.91 -3.17
N LYS A 265 -20.41 13.95 -3.28
CA LYS A 265 -19.70 14.80 -4.26
C LYS A 265 -20.05 14.47 -5.71
N ALA A 266 -20.34 13.21 -5.99
CA ALA A 266 -20.74 12.75 -7.32
C ALA A 266 -22.24 12.85 -7.62
N GLY A 267 -23.04 13.38 -6.67
CA GLY A 267 -24.50 13.50 -6.79
C GLY A 267 -25.25 12.17 -6.68
N PHE A 268 -24.57 11.06 -6.42
CA PHE A 268 -25.18 9.74 -6.36
C PHE A 268 -26.08 9.56 -5.13
N ALA A 269 -25.74 10.20 -4.02
CA ALA A 269 -26.57 10.16 -2.83
C ALA A 269 -27.98 10.75 -3.11
N ALA A 270 -28.06 11.83 -3.87
CA ALA A 270 -29.32 12.42 -4.30
C ALA A 270 -30.09 11.55 -5.32
N GLU A 271 -29.37 10.83 -6.20
CA GLU A 271 -29.98 9.89 -7.16
C GLU A 271 -30.65 8.70 -6.48
N VAL A 272 -30.01 8.16 -5.42
CA VAL A 272 -30.53 7.02 -4.63
C VAL A 272 -31.67 7.47 -3.70
N GLY A 273 -31.60 8.71 -3.18
CA GLY A 273 -32.48 9.28 -2.18
C GLY A 273 -31.97 9.09 -0.76
N GLU A 274 -32.05 10.15 0.05
CA GLU A 274 -31.54 10.14 1.43
C GLU A 274 -32.19 9.08 2.32
N ASP A 275 -33.48 8.82 2.13
CA ASP A 275 -34.25 7.81 2.88
C ASP A 275 -33.73 6.38 2.67
N ASN A 276 -33.04 6.14 1.56
CA ASN A 276 -32.44 4.85 1.23
C ASN A 276 -31.03 4.65 1.84
N PHE A 277 -30.54 5.61 2.64
CA PHE A 277 -29.29 5.46 3.40
C PHE A 277 -29.57 5.13 4.86
N CYS A 278 -29.41 3.87 5.23
CA CYS A 278 -29.65 3.40 6.58
C CYS A 278 -28.38 3.35 7.41
N ALA A 279 -28.48 3.76 8.70
CA ALA A 279 -27.33 3.80 9.59
C ALA A 279 -26.73 2.41 9.88
N ASN A 280 -27.56 1.38 9.90
CA ASN A 280 -27.16 0.00 10.18
C ASN A 280 -28.06 -0.99 9.44
N ILE A 281 -27.75 -2.28 9.55
CA ILE A 281 -28.49 -3.33 8.85
C ILE A 281 -29.91 -3.51 9.40
N ASP A 282 -30.12 -3.29 10.71
CA ASP A 282 -31.44 -3.45 11.31
C ASP A 282 -32.43 -2.39 10.79
N ALA A 283 -31.98 -1.14 10.68
CA ALA A 283 -32.77 -0.08 10.08
C ALA A 283 -33.06 -0.37 8.59
N ALA A 284 -32.11 -0.91 7.85
CA ALA A 284 -32.31 -1.27 6.45
C ALA A 284 -33.29 -2.43 6.27
N LEU A 285 -33.25 -3.43 7.15
CA LEU A 285 -34.20 -4.55 7.12
C LEU A 285 -35.60 -4.11 7.53
N ALA A 286 -35.73 -3.25 8.54
CA ALA A 286 -37.02 -2.66 8.93
C ALA A 286 -37.63 -1.85 7.78
N TYR A 287 -36.81 -1.01 7.14
CA TYR A 287 -37.29 -0.23 5.98
C TYR A 287 -37.65 -1.12 4.79
N ALA A 288 -36.91 -2.19 4.55
CA ALA A 288 -37.27 -3.16 3.51
C ALA A 288 -38.60 -3.86 3.82
N GLN A 289 -38.89 -4.16 5.10
CA GLN A 289 -40.17 -4.75 5.53
C GLN A 289 -41.34 -3.82 5.24
N GLU A 290 -41.18 -2.50 5.42
CA GLU A 290 -42.22 -1.50 5.10
C GLU A 290 -42.51 -1.43 3.59
N ILE A 291 -41.48 -1.59 2.75
CA ILE A 291 -41.65 -1.55 1.28
C ILE A 291 -42.29 -2.84 0.74
N VAL A 292 -41.97 -3.96 1.34
CA VAL A 292 -42.48 -5.26 0.86
C VAL A 292 -43.92 -5.53 1.32
N GLY A 293 -44.29 -4.98 2.47
CA GLY A 293 -45.65 -5.08 3.05
C GLY A 293 -45.80 -6.28 3.96
#